data_e11d335129a527ff7bda25971aec5c59
#
_entry.id   e11d335129a527ff7bda25971aec5c59
#
_cell.length_a   1.000
_cell.length_b   1.000
_cell.length_c   1.000
_cell.angle_alpha   90.00
_cell.angle_beta   90.00
_cell.angle_gamma   90.00
#
_symmetry.space_group_name_H-M   'P 1'
#
loop_
_entity.id
_entity.type
_entity.pdbx_description
1 polymer ?
#
loop_
_entity_poly.entity_id
_entity_poly.type
_entity_poly.pdbx_seq_one_letter_code
_entity_poly.pdbx_strand_id
1 'polypeptide(L)'
;MAERTAWRICRDNGWWSAFGKRRGRGKNARAGPPVHDDLVRREFTAAGPNRLWLTDITEHATGEGKLYLCAVKDVYSSRIVGYSIDARMKSSLAVRALEAAVARRGQVAGCTVHSDRGSQFRSRKFVSVLARHDLVGSMGRVGAAGDNAAMESFFALLQKNVLDRRTWATRQELRIAIVTWIERTYHRRRRQRRLARLTPVEYETIMTPATALAA
;
A
#
# COMPACT_ATOMS: atom_id res chain seq x y z
N MET A 1 -28.42 -38.96 -5.47
CA MET A 1 -27.76 -38.70 -6.80
C MET A 1 -26.29 -38.65 -6.54
N ALA A 2 -25.48 -39.41 -7.33
CA ALA A 2 -24.01 -39.40 -7.12
C ALA A 2 -23.45 -38.05 -7.54
N GLU A 3 -22.43 -37.57 -6.81
CA GLU A 3 -21.76 -36.28 -7.03
C GLU A 3 -21.26 -36.07 -8.48
N ARG A 4 -20.74 -37.14 -9.10
CA ARG A 4 -20.34 -37.13 -10.50
C ARG A 4 -21.48 -36.90 -11.48
N THR A 5 -22.68 -37.41 -11.16
CA THR A 5 -23.88 -37.24 -12.00
C THR A 5 -24.38 -35.81 -11.92
N ALA A 6 -24.42 -35.22 -10.73
CA ALA A 6 -24.79 -33.82 -10.53
C ALA A 6 -23.82 -32.90 -11.26
N TRP A 7 -22.51 -33.14 -11.15
CA TRP A 7 -21.48 -32.35 -11.85
C TRP A 7 -21.61 -32.42 -13.38
N ARG A 8 -21.91 -33.64 -13.94
CA ARG A 8 -22.12 -33.81 -15.37
C ARG A 8 -23.32 -33.02 -15.87
N ILE A 9 -24.44 -33.08 -15.16
CA ILE A 9 -25.69 -32.38 -15.50
C ILE A 9 -25.42 -30.84 -15.49
N CYS A 10 -24.76 -30.33 -14.47
CA CYS A 10 -24.43 -28.91 -14.38
C CYS A 10 -23.50 -28.48 -15.53
N ARG A 11 -22.51 -29.28 -15.85
CA ARG A 11 -21.58 -29.00 -16.95
C ARG A 11 -22.31 -28.97 -18.30
N ASP A 12 -23.12 -29.96 -18.57
CA ASP A 12 -23.82 -30.16 -19.88
C ASP A 12 -24.88 -29.08 -20.10
N ASN A 13 -25.41 -28.47 -19.02
CA ASN A 13 -26.36 -27.37 -19.07
C ASN A 13 -25.72 -26.00 -18.85
N GLY A 14 -24.41 -25.91 -18.74
CA GLY A 14 -23.70 -24.64 -18.50
C GLY A 14 -24.01 -24.01 -17.13
N TRP A 15 -24.48 -24.77 -16.15
CA TRP A 15 -24.80 -24.29 -14.82
C TRP A 15 -23.56 -24.29 -13.94
N TRP A 16 -23.19 -23.11 -13.47
CA TRP A 16 -22.04 -22.92 -12.60
C TRP A 16 -22.47 -22.36 -11.26
N SER A 17 -21.84 -22.84 -10.20
CA SER A 17 -22.08 -22.29 -8.87
C SER A 17 -21.84 -20.79 -8.85
N ALA A 18 -22.82 -20.01 -8.38
CA ALA A 18 -22.68 -18.57 -8.15
C ALA A 18 -21.57 -18.25 -7.12
N PHE A 19 -21.23 -19.22 -6.27
CA PHE A 19 -20.19 -19.14 -5.25
C PHE A 19 -18.85 -19.77 -5.71
N GLY A 20 -18.84 -20.43 -6.85
CA GLY A 20 -17.60 -20.90 -7.47
C GLY A 20 -16.76 -19.72 -7.92
N LYS A 21 -15.69 -19.40 -7.20
CA LYS A 21 -14.66 -18.50 -7.76
C LYS A 21 -14.31 -19.03 -9.14
N ARG A 22 -14.69 -18.30 -10.21
CA ARG A 22 -14.06 -18.51 -11.50
C ARG A 22 -12.56 -18.53 -11.22
N ARG A 23 -11.93 -19.68 -11.37
CA ARG A 23 -10.50 -19.76 -11.57
C ARG A 23 -10.26 -19.08 -12.90
N GLY A 24 -10.31 -17.73 -12.91
CA GLY A 24 -9.59 -16.99 -13.89
C GLY A 24 -8.19 -17.59 -13.86
N ARG A 25 -7.57 -17.81 -14.98
CA ARG A 25 -6.13 -18.13 -15.08
C ARG A 25 -5.43 -17.08 -14.24
N GLY A 26 -5.42 -17.38 -12.93
CA GLY A 26 -4.95 -16.48 -11.91
C GLY A 26 -3.49 -16.27 -12.19
N LYS A 27 -3.11 -15.06 -12.23
CA LYS A 27 -1.77 -14.57 -12.01
C LYS A 27 -1.29 -15.01 -10.62
N ASN A 28 -1.20 -16.30 -10.38
CA ASN A 28 -0.25 -16.87 -9.43
C ASN A 28 1.13 -16.86 -10.11
N ALA A 29 1.53 -15.68 -10.59
CA ALA A 29 2.94 -15.43 -10.76
C ALA A 29 3.52 -15.60 -9.37
N ARG A 30 4.18 -16.72 -9.12
CA ARG A 30 4.96 -16.96 -7.89
C ARG A 30 5.76 -15.70 -7.65
N ALA A 31 5.63 -15.12 -6.45
CA ALA A 31 6.47 -14.00 -6.08
C ALA A 31 7.92 -14.40 -6.38
N GLY A 32 8.61 -13.64 -7.21
CA GLY A 32 9.98 -13.98 -7.54
C GLY A 32 10.90 -13.86 -6.32
N PRO A 33 12.18 -14.25 -6.42
CA PRO A 33 13.11 -14.18 -5.31
C PRO A 33 13.16 -12.75 -4.74
N PRO A 34 13.40 -12.58 -3.43
CA PRO A 34 13.57 -11.27 -2.84
C PRO A 34 14.79 -10.58 -3.44
N VAL A 35 14.75 -9.27 -3.58
CA VAL A 35 15.90 -8.43 -3.94
C VAL A 35 16.57 -7.88 -2.67
N HIS A 36 15.84 -7.87 -1.56
CA HIS A 36 16.29 -7.43 -0.24
C HIS A 36 15.85 -8.44 0.81
N ASP A 37 16.62 -8.57 1.89
CA ASP A 37 16.27 -9.37 3.06
C ASP A 37 15.12 -8.76 3.86
N ASP A 38 14.46 -9.57 4.69
CA ASP A 38 13.46 -9.10 5.64
C ASP A 38 14.16 -8.54 6.89
N LEU A 39 14.36 -7.22 6.89
CA LEU A 39 14.97 -6.50 8.01
C LEU A 39 13.96 -6.14 9.10
N VAL A 40 12.67 -6.12 8.78
CA VAL A 40 11.60 -5.66 9.68
C VAL A 40 11.13 -6.76 10.62
N ARG A 41 11.11 -8.01 10.16
CA ARG A 41 10.74 -9.20 10.96
C ARG A 41 9.43 -9.04 11.74
N ARG A 42 8.46 -8.33 11.15
CA ARG A 42 7.16 -7.95 11.73
C ARG A 42 7.22 -6.96 12.90
N GLU A 43 8.36 -6.34 13.15
CA GLU A 43 8.48 -5.27 14.14
C GLU A 43 8.13 -3.92 13.48
N PHE A 44 6.84 -3.58 13.45
CA PHE A 44 6.34 -2.34 12.86
C PHE A 44 6.34 -1.20 13.87
N THR A 45 7.50 -0.94 14.47
CA THR A 45 7.75 0.18 15.38
C THR A 45 8.92 1.02 14.90
N ALA A 46 8.94 2.30 15.20
CA ALA A 46 10.03 3.20 14.88
C ALA A 46 10.20 4.23 16.00
N ALA A 47 11.45 4.51 16.38
CA ALA A 47 11.78 5.45 17.44
C ALA A 47 11.65 6.93 17.01
N GLY A 48 11.53 7.19 15.71
CA GLY A 48 11.42 8.54 15.15
C GLY A 48 10.93 8.50 13.70
N PRO A 49 10.64 9.68 13.13
CA PRO A 49 10.24 9.78 11.73
C PRO A 49 11.38 9.35 10.80
N ASN A 50 11.02 8.91 9.59
CA ASN A 50 11.96 8.50 8.54
C ASN A 50 12.93 7.36 8.95
N ARG A 51 12.53 6.48 9.86
CA ARG A 51 13.29 5.27 10.22
C ARG A 51 12.77 4.03 9.51
N LEU A 52 11.45 3.90 9.40
CA LEU A 52 10.80 2.78 8.74
C LEU A 52 9.58 3.27 7.97
N TRP A 53 9.61 3.04 6.67
CA TRP A 53 8.47 3.24 5.78
C TRP A 53 7.95 1.91 5.29
N LEU A 54 6.63 1.78 5.25
CA LEU A 54 5.93 0.65 4.63
C LEU A 54 5.31 1.11 3.32
N THR A 55 5.39 0.29 2.29
CA THR A 55 4.79 0.60 0.99
C THR A 55 4.02 -0.59 0.44
N ASP A 56 2.91 -0.29 -0.22
CA ASP A 56 2.06 -1.31 -0.84
C ASP A 56 1.17 -0.66 -1.92
N ILE A 57 0.56 -1.50 -2.76
CA ILE A 57 -0.30 -1.10 -3.87
C ILE A 57 -1.69 -1.72 -3.70
N THR A 58 -2.72 -0.88 -3.78
CA THR A 58 -4.12 -1.32 -3.88
C THR A 58 -4.72 -0.94 -5.23
N GLU A 59 -5.79 -1.64 -5.62
CA GLU A 59 -6.56 -1.36 -6.84
C GLU A 59 -8.04 -1.19 -6.56
N HIS A 60 -8.70 -0.36 -7.34
CA HIS A 60 -10.15 -0.21 -7.30
C HIS A 60 -10.73 -0.04 -8.70
N ALA A 61 -11.93 -0.60 -8.93
CA ALA A 61 -12.63 -0.49 -10.20
C ALA A 61 -13.37 0.85 -10.32
N THR A 62 -13.37 1.41 -11.52
CA THR A 62 -14.22 2.54 -11.93
C THR A 62 -14.93 2.20 -13.23
N GLY A 63 -15.87 3.00 -13.67
CA GLY A 63 -16.52 2.85 -14.99
C GLY A 63 -15.52 2.84 -16.16
N GLU A 64 -14.39 3.54 -16.01
CA GLU A 64 -13.31 3.59 -17.02
C GLU A 64 -12.28 2.45 -16.86
N GLY A 65 -12.47 1.54 -15.92
CA GLY A 65 -11.55 0.46 -15.59
C GLY A 65 -10.77 0.71 -14.29
N LYS A 66 -9.74 -0.06 -14.02
CA LYS A 66 -9.01 -0.02 -12.76
C LYS A 66 -8.22 1.26 -12.54
N LEU A 67 -8.17 1.69 -11.29
CA LEU A 67 -7.26 2.72 -10.76
C LEU A 67 -6.39 2.08 -9.69
N TYR A 68 -5.10 2.40 -9.68
CA TYR A 68 -4.11 1.86 -8.74
C TYR A 68 -3.55 2.99 -7.88
N LEU A 69 -3.43 2.71 -6.60
CA LEU A 69 -2.78 3.60 -5.62
C LEU A 69 -1.59 2.85 -5.02
N CYS A 70 -0.40 3.42 -5.14
CA CYS A 70 0.75 3.06 -4.32
C CYS A 70 0.87 4.11 -3.21
N ALA A 71 1.03 3.68 -1.97
CA ALA A 71 1.22 4.56 -0.82
C ALA A 71 2.47 4.17 -0.04
N VAL A 72 3.16 5.18 0.50
CA VAL A 72 4.30 5.04 1.41
C VAL A 72 3.91 5.64 2.75
N LYS A 73 3.97 4.83 3.81
CA LYS A 73 3.53 5.18 5.15
C LYS A 73 4.71 5.17 6.12
N ASP A 74 4.90 6.26 6.83
CA ASP A 74 5.84 6.32 7.95
C ASP A 74 5.25 5.58 9.16
N VAL A 75 5.98 4.62 9.68
CA VAL A 75 5.52 3.80 10.82
C VAL A 75 5.42 4.61 12.10
N TYR A 76 6.31 5.57 12.31
CA TYR A 76 6.34 6.40 13.52
C TYR A 76 5.04 7.16 13.74
N SER A 77 4.62 7.92 12.75
CA SER A 77 3.45 8.81 12.83
C SER A 77 2.19 8.26 12.15
N SER A 78 2.30 7.13 11.47
CA SER A 78 1.26 6.64 10.55
C SER A 78 0.95 7.57 9.38
N ARG A 79 1.75 8.60 9.13
CA ARG A 79 1.55 9.54 8.03
C ARG A 79 1.81 8.88 6.69
N ILE A 80 0.97 9.15 5.71
CA ILE A 80 1.27 8.81 4.31
C ILE A 80 2.21 9.88 3.77
N VAL A 81 3.48 9.52 3.70
CA VAL A 81 4.57 10.45 3.33
C VAL A 81 4.72 10.60 1.83
N GLY A 82 4.27 9.60 1.06
CA GLY A 82 4.23 9.67 -0.39
C GLY A 82 3.14 8.76 -0.95
N TYR A 83 2.62 9.13 -2.11
CA TYR A 83 1.69 8.28 -2.86
C TYR A 83 1.69 8.64 -4.34
N SER A 84 1.25 7.69 -5.15
CA SER A 84 1.07 7.86 -6.59
C SER A 84 -0.17 7.10 -7.04
N ILE A 85 -0.91 7.66 -7.99
CA ILE A 85 -2.14 7.08 -8.52
C ILE A 85 -2.06 7.00 -10.05
N ASP A 86 -2.35 5.83 -10.61
CA ASP A 86 -2.25 5.60 -12.05
C ASP A 86 -3.31 4.60 -12.54
N ALA A 87 -3.63 4.64 -13.84
CA ALA A 87 -4.48 3.65 -14.50
C ALA A 87 -3.77 2.30 -14.72
N ARG A 88 -2.47 2.22 -14.52
CA ARG A 88 -1.65 1.03 -14.77
C ARG A 88 -0.75 0.72 -13.59
N MET A 89 -0.72 -0.55 -13.17
CA MET A 89 0.15 -1.06 -12.12
C MET A 89 1.57 -1.37 -12.67
N LYS A 90 2.30 -0.32 -13.06
CA LYS A 90 3.69 -0.42 -13.51
C LYS A 90 4.66 -0.09 -12.38
N SER A 91 5.94 -0.44 -12.54
CA SER A 91 6.99 -0.05 -11.58
C SER A 91 7.11 1.47 -11.38
N SER A 92 6.79 2.27 -12.41
CA SER A 92 6.74 3.73 -12.31
C SER A 92 5.73 4.24 -11.27
N LEU A 93 4.68 3.47 -10.95
CA LEU A 93 3.74 3.82 -9.88
C LEU A 93 4.45 3.80 -8.52
N ALA A 94 5.18 2.73 -8.21
CA ALA A 94 5.93 2.61 -6.96
C ALA A 94 7.08 3.62 -6.89
N VAL A 95 7.80 3.83 -8.00
CA VAL A 95 8.87 4.83 -8.11
C VAL A 95 8.35 6.23 -7.77
N ARG A 96 7.27 6.69 -8.43
CA ARG A 96 6.70 8.02 -8.15
C ARG A 96 6.19 8.18 -6.71
N ALA A 97 5.65 7.13 -6.11
CA ALA A 97 5.24 7.17 -4.72
C ALA A 97 6.44 7.37 -3.78
N LEU A 98 7.54 6.66 -4.04
CA LEU A 98 8.77 6.77 -3.27
C LEU A 98 9.45 8.13 -3.47
N GLU A 99 9.57 8.62 -4.70
CA GLU A 99 10.12 9.95 -5.00
C GLU A 99 9.30 11.07 -4.34
N ALA A 100 7.95 10.96 -4.35
CA ALA A 100 7.09 11.89 -3.64
C ALA A 100 7.32 11.88 -2.11
N ALA A 101 7.58 10.69 -1.54
CA ALA A 101 7.92 10.56 -0.12
C ALA A 101 9.26 11.23 0.20
N VAL A 102 10.29 10.98 -0.61
CA VAL A 102 11.61 11.61 -0.47
C VAL A 102 11.50 13.13 -0.59
N ALA A 103 10.82 13.64 -1.63
CA ALA A 103 10.66 15.08 -1.82
C ALA A 103 9.90 15.76 -0.66
N ARG A 104 8.97 15.06 -0.02
CA ARG A 104 8.21 15.61 1.12
C ARG A 104 9.00 15.59 2.42
N ARG A 105 9.95 14.66 2.57
CA ARG A 105 10.67 14.42 3.84
C ARG A 105 12.08 14.99 3.88
N GLY A 106 12.71 15.18 2.75
CA GLY A 106 14.08 15.69 2.64
C GLY A 106 15.13 14.70 3.17
N GLN A 107 15.43 14.75 4.45
CA GLN A 107 16.43 13.89 5.11
C GLN A 107 15.87 12.47 5.32
N VAL A 108 16.27 11.53 4.46
CA VAL A 108 15.75 10.15 4.45
C VAL A 108 16.83 9.07 4.40
N ALA A 109 18.11 9.46 4.35
CA ALA A 109 19.22 8.52 4.31
C ALA A 109 19.16 7.53 5.49
N GLY A 110 19.36 6.25 5.20
CA GLY A 110 19.24 5.16 6.18
C GLY A 110 17.82 4.74 6.53
N CYS A 111 16.78 5.40 5.99
CA CYS A 111 15.40 4.95 6.19
C CYS A 111 15.16 3.59 5.54
N THR A 112 14.62 2.64 6.28
CA THR A 112 14.22 1.34 5.75
C THR A 112 12.88 1.44 5.04
N VAL A 113 12.82 1.00 3.78
CA VAL A 113 11.59 0.93 2.97
C VAL A 113 11.19 -0.54 2.83
N HIS A 114 10.14 -0.93 3.51
CA HIS A 114 9.63 -2.30 3.52
C HIS A 114 8.44 -2.46 2.57
N SER A 115 8.47 -3.49 1.74
CA SER A 115 7.43 -3.83 0.77
C SER A 115 7.16 -5.33 0.72
N ASP A 116 6.11 -5.73 0.03
CA ASP A 116 5.94 -7.10 -0.44
C ASP A 116 6.94 -7.43 -1.57
N ARG A 117 6.90 -8.68 -2.04
CA ARG A 117 7.73 -9.14 -3.18
C ARG A 117 7.09 -8.87 -4.54
N GLY A 118 6.24 -7.88 -4.65
CA GLY A 118 5.63 -7.46 -5.91
C GLY A 118 6.69 -7.08 -6.96
N SER A 119 6.41 -7.36 -8.22
CA SER A 119 7.34 -7.07 -9.33
C SER A 119 7.67 -5.58 -9.44
N GLN A 120 6.79 -4.70 -8.98
CA GLN A 120 6.96 -3.25 -8.99
C GLN A 120 8.11 -2.84 -8.06
N PHE A 121 8.15 -3.40 -6.85
CA PHE A 121 9.16 -3.12 -5.82
C PHE A 121 10.50 -3.83 -6.08
N ARG A 122 10.48 -4.90 -6.89
CA ARG A 122 11.68 -5.64 -7.32
C ARG A 122 12.29 -5.09 -8.60
N SER A 123 11.66 -4.10 -9.21
CA SER A 123 12.15 -3.52 -10.47
C SER A 123 13.47 -2.80 -10.29
N ARG A 124 14.36 -2.89 -11.29
CA ARG A 124 15.63 -2.14 -11.30
C ARG A 124 15.43 -0.64 -11.05
N LYS A 125 14.33 -0.06 -11.56
CA LYS A 125 14.00 1.35 -11.37
C LYS A 125 13.74 1.68 -9.91
N PHE A 126 12.97 0.84 -9.19
CA PHE A 126 12.68 1.07 -7.77
C PHE A 126 13.93 0.90 -6.91
N VAL A 127 14.71 -0.15 -7.15
CA VAL A 127 15.99 -0.39 -6.45
C VAL A 127 16.99 0.76 -6.70
N SER A 128 17.05 1.29 -7.92
CA SER A 128 17.90 2.45 -8.23
C SER A 128 17.48 3.72 -7.49
N VAL A 129 16.18 3.93 -7.23
CA VAL A 129 15.72 5.07 -6.42
C VAL A 129 16.10 4.89 -4.95
N LEU A 130 15.96 3.67 -4.40
CA LEU A 130 16.44 3.38 -3.04
C LEU A 130 17.92 3.74 -2.90
N ALA A 131 18.78 3.25 -3.80
CA ALA A 131 20.20 3.50 -3.77
C ALA A 131 20.55 4.99 -3.94
N ARG A 132 19.84 5.71 -4.82
CA ARG A 132 20.09 7.16 -5.07
C ARG A 132 19.86 8.02 -3.83
N HIS A 133 18.96 7.61 -2.94
CA HIS A 133 18.59 8.36 -1.75
C HIS A 133 19.07 7.71 -0.45
N ASP A 134 20.02 6.77 -0.54
CA ASP A 134 20.60 6.05 0.59
C ASP A 134 19.51 5.37 1.46
N LEU A 135 18.43 4.91 0.81
CA LEU A 135 17.35 4.17 1.46
C LEU A 135 17.69 2.68 1.53
N VAL A 136 17.32 2.03 2.62
CA VAL A 136 17.55 0.60 2.82
C VAL A 136 16.32 -0.18 2.42
N GLY A 137 16.43 -1.04 1.40
CA GLY A 137 15.33 -1.91 0.98
C GLY A 137 15.10 -3.07 1.94
N SER A 138 13.84 -3.40 2.19
CA SER A 138 13.44 -4.60 2.96
C SER A 138 12.21 -5.24 2.31
N MET A 139 12.12 -6.59 2.34
CA MET A 139 11.00 -7.32 1.74
C MET A 139 10.48 -8.40 2.68
N GLY A 140 9.17 -8.42 2.88
CA GLY A 140 8.48 -9.45 3.66
C GLY A 140 8.62 -10.86 3.07
N ARG A 141 8.21 -11.86 3.82
CA ARG A 141 8.21 -13.27 3.38
C ARG A 141 6.99 -13.56 2.50
N VAL A 142 7.12 -14.55 1.60
CA VAL A 142 6.01 -14.97 0.73
C VAL A 142 4.89 -15.60 1.57
N GLY A 143 3.67 -15.11 1.39
CA GLY A 143 2.47 -15.76 1.96
C GLY A 143 2.28 -15.55 3.46
N ALA A 144 3.06 -14.70 4.09
CA ALA A 144 2.87 -14.37 5.49
C ALA A 144 1.78 -13.30 5.63
N ALA A 145 0.58 -13.73 6.01
CA ALA A 145 -0.49 -12.82 6.40
C ALA A 145 0.00 -11.92 7.54
N GLY A 146 -0.20 -10.61 7.40
CA GLY A 146 0.21 -9.63 8.42
C GLY A 146 1.61 -9.04 8.26
N ASP A 147 2.39 -9.44 7.24
CA ASP A 147 3.71 -8.83 6.97
C ASP A 147 3.62 -7.33 6.60
N ASN A 148 2.40 -6.83 6.34
CA ASN A 148 2.15 -5.41 6.09
C ASN A 148 0.85 -4.92 6.77
N ALA A 149 0.57 -5.42 8.00
CA ALA A 149 -0.67 -5.14 8.73
C ALA A 149 -0.99 -3.65 8.86
N ALA A 150 0.03 -2.79 8.96
CA ALA A 150 -0.15 -1.35 9.06
C ALA A 150 -0.62 -0.74 7.71
N MET A 151 -0.19 -1.27 6.56
CA MET A 151 -0.70 -0.87 5.26
C MET A 151 -2.08 -1.45 4.99
N GLU A 152 -2.31 -2.72 5.35
CA GLU A 152 -3.64 -3.33 5.29
C GLU A 152 -4.68 -2.52 6.07
N SER A 153 -4.33 -2.09 7.29
CA SER A 153 -5.18 -1.22 8.09
C SER A 153 -5.48 0.13 7.41
N PHE A 154 -4.49 0.74 6.77
CA PHE A 154 -4.68 1.98 6.02
C PHE A 154 -5.60 1.76 4.82
N PHE A 155 -5.38 0.71 4.03
CA PHE A 155 -6.22 0.41 2.88
C PHE A 155 -7.64 0.01 3.26
N ALA A 156 -7.83 -0.73 4.36
CA ALA A 156 -9.17 -1.02 4.89
C ALA A 156 -9.93 0.26 5.28
N LEU A 157 -9.23 1.25 5.85
CA LEU A 157 -9.82 2.55 6.14
C LEU A 157 -10.16 3.32 4.86
N LEU A 158 -9.28 3.32 3.87
CA LEU A 158 -9.54 3.92 2.57
C LEU A 158 -10.75 3.25 1.90
N GLN A 159 -10.78 1.92 1.91
CA GLN A 159 -11.89 1.13 1.38
C GLN A 159 -13.22 1.61 1.97
N LYS A 160 -13.34 1.58 3.29
CA LYS A 160 -14.57 1.95 4.01
C LYS A 160 -14.97 3.41 3.83
N ASN A 161 -14.02 4.33 3.79
CA ASN A 161 -14.31 5.77 3.84
C ASN A 161 -14.37 6.45 2.47
N VAL A 162 -13.81 5.83 1.45
CA VAL A 162 -13.77 6.38 0.09
C VAL A 162 -14.29 5.37 -0.92
N LEU A 163 -13.62 4.21 -1.06
CA LEU A 163 -13.82 3.34 -2.22
C LEU A 163 -15.23 2.75 -2.27
N ASP A 164 -15.75 2.26 -1.14
CA ASP A 164 -17.08 1.62 -1.03
C ASP A 164 -18.22 2.63 -0.80
N ARG A 165 -17.93 3.94 -0.81
CA ARG A 165 -18.98 4.94 -0.52
C ARG A 165 -19.95 5.13 -1.67
N ARG A 166 -19.52 4.86 -2.89
CA ARG A 166 -20.32 4.91 -4.12
C ARG A 166 -19.61 4.19 -5.26
N THR A 167 -20.33 3.97 -6.35
CA THR A 167 -19.73 3.65 -7.64
C THR A 167 -19.03 4.88 -8.22
N TRP A 168 -17.87 4.68 -8.80
CA TRP A 168 -17.05 5.74 -9.38
C TRP A 168 -17.13 5.67 -10.90
N ALA A 169 -17.68 6.69 -11.54
CA ALA A 169 -17.81 6.74 -13.00
C ALA A 169 -16.45 6.87 -13.66
N THR A 170 -15.60 7.78 -13.17
CA THR A 170 -14.29 8.06 -13.76
C THR A 170 -13.14 7.83 -12.79
N ARG A 171 -11.95 7.56 -13.35
CA ARG A 171 -10.70 7.49 -12.58
C ARG A 171 -10.36 8.84 -11.93
N GLN A 172 -10.73 9.94 -12.56
CA GLN A 172 -10.43 11.28 -12.05
C GLN A 172 -11.25 11.61 -10.81
N GLU A 173 -12.54 11.28 -10.80
CA GLU A 173 -13.38 11.43 -9.59
C GLU A 173 -12.81 10.66 -8.41
N LEU A 174 -12.46 9.39 -8.63
CA LEU A 174 -11.89 8.55 -7.58
C LEU A 174 -10.54 9.07 -7.11
N ARG A 175 -9.68 9.54 -8.02
CA ARG A 175 -8.38 10.15 -7.70
C ARG A 175 -8.55 11.35 -6.77
N ILE A 176 -9.45 12.29 -7.10
CA ILE A 176 -9.72 13.47 -6.28
C ILE A 176 -10.21 13.08 -4.90
N ALA A 177 -11.13 12.11 -4.82
CA ALA A 177 -11.66 11.63 -3.54
C ALA A 177 -10.57 11.00 -2.66
N ILE A 178 -9.69 10.17 -3.23
CA ILE A 178 -8.55 9.56 -2.51
C ILE A 178 -7.61 10.64 -1.98
N VAL A 179 -7.18 11.56 -2.84
CA VAL A 179 -6.25 12.64 -2.46
C VAL A 179 -6.86 13.51 -1.37
N THR A 180 -8.11 13.95 -1.55
CA THR A 180 -8.82 14.77 -0.56
C THR A 180 -8.93 14.05 0.79
N TRP A 181 -9.26 12.75 0.77
CA TRP A 181 -9.38 11.99 2.01
C TRP A 181 -8.03 11.81 2.70
N ILE A 182 -6.96 11.50 1.99
CA ILE A 182 -5.61 11.37 2.57
C ILE A 182 -5.19 12.70 3.21
N GLU A 183 -5.23 13.80 2.45
CA GLU A 183 -4.65 15.07 2.90
C GLU A 183 -5.50 15.79 3.95
N ARG A 184 -6.83 15.79 3.82
CA ARG A 184 -7.72 16.53 4.72
C ARG A 184 -8.25 15.71 5.88
N THR A 185 -8.61 14.43 5.64
CA THR A 185 -9.27 13.60 6.64
C THR A 185 -8.27 12.74 7.39
N TYR A 186 -7.52 11.90 6.67
CA TYR A 186 -6.60 10.96 7.30
C TYR A 186 -5.46 11.68 8.04
N HIS A 187 -4.81 12.65 7.43
CA HIS A 187 -3.68 13.37 8.02
C HIS A 187 -4.08 14.36 9.11
N ARG A 188 -5.21 15.06 8.96
CA ARG A 188 -5.52 16.27 9.77
C ARG A 188 -6.76 16.15 10.67
N ARG A 189 -7.62 15.13 10.48
CA ARG A 189 -8.85 14.97 11.26
C ARG A 189 -8.96 13.64 11.96
N ARG A 190 -8.33 12.58 11.38
CA ARG A 190 -8.43 11.24 11.92
C ARG A 190 -7.49 11.05 13.11
N ARG A 191 -8.03 11.11 14.31
CA ARG A 191 -7.32 10.77 15.54
C ARG A 191 -7.14 9.26 15.68
N GLN A 192 -5.95 8.82 16.06
CA GLN A 192 -5.58 7.40 16.13
C GLN A 192 -5.19 7.01 17.56
N ARG A 193 -5.72 5.89 18.05
CA ARG A 193 -5.41 5.42 19.42
C ARG A 193 -3.92 5.20 19.64
N ARG A 194 -3.22 4.62 18.65
CA ARG A 194 -1.77 4.38 18.74
C ARG A 194 -0.93 5.67 18.76
N LEU A 195 -1.50 6.79 18.37
CA LEU A 195 -0.87 8.11 18.39
C LEU A 195 -1.40 8.96 19.56
N ALA A 196 -1.72 8.36 20.70
CA ALA A 196 -2.30 9.06 21.87
C ALA A 196 -3.53 9.92 21.51
N ARG A 197 -4.36 9.43 20.57
CA ARG A 197 -5.53 10.16 20.03
C ARG A 197 -5.19 11.44 19.25
N LEU A 198 -3.97 11.58 18.78
CA LEU A 198 -3.56 12.63 17.86
C LEU A 198 -3.77 12.20 16.40
N THR A 199 -3.83 13.15 15.50
CA THR A 199 -3.71 12.92 14.07
C THR A 199 -2.26 12.69 13.69
N PRO A 200 -1.95 12.09 12.51
CA PRO A 200 -0.58 11.91 12.04
C PRO A 200 0.24 13.21 12.03
N VAL A 201 -0.36 14.33 11.65
CA VAL A 201 0.32 15.63 11.61
C VAL A 201 0.57 16.17 13.00
N GLU A 202 -0.46 16.19 13.88
CA GLU A 202 -0.31 16.63 15.27
C GLU A 202 0.77 15.81 16.00
N TYR A 203 0.78 14.48 15.78
CA TYR A 203 1.74 13.60 16.42
C TYR A 203 3.19 13.95 16.02
N GLU A 204 3.46 14.14 14.73
CA GLU A 204 4.80 14.55 14.30
C GLU A 204 5.20 15.92 14.86
N THR A 205 4.29 16.89 14.84
CA THR A 205 4.57 18.23 15.33
C THR A 205 4.91 18.24 16.82
N ILE A 206 4.21 17.44 17.63
CA ILE A 206 4.37 17.43 19.09
C ILE A 206 5.51 16.51 19.53
N MET A 207 5.63 15.33 18.90
CA MET A 207 6.50 14.27 19.39
C MET A 207 7.88 14.23 18.71
N THR A 208 8.09 15.02 17.66
CA THR A 208 9.43 15.16 17.05
C THR A 208 10.15 16.31 17.73
N PRO A 209 11.28 16.08 18.43
CA PRO A 209 12.06 17.15 19.06
C PRO A 209 12.48 18.22 18.04
N ALA A 210 12.45 19.48 18.44
CA ALA A 210 12.82 20.62 17.58
C ALA A 210 14.26 20.50 17.03
N THR A 211 15.16 19.84 17.75
CA THR A 211 16.54 19.53 17.33
C THR A 211 16.63 18.58 16.13
N ALA A 212 15.60 17.75 15.90
CA ALA A 212 15.57 16.85 14.73
C ALA A 212 15.07 17.54 13.44
N LEU A 213 14.56 18.76 13.54
CA LEU A 213 14.08 19.56 12.41
C LEU A 213 15.12 20.58 11.92
N ALA A 214 16.20 20.77 12.68
CA ALA A 214 17.25 21.77 12.40
C ALA A 214 18.56 21.15 11.84
N ALA A 215 18.60 19.85 11.67
CA ALA A 215 19.72 19.10 11.06
C ALA A 215 19.32 18.59 9.66
#